data_52059743e4a028efebf513e456b8768d
#
_entry.id   52059743e4a028efebf513e456b8768d
#
_cell.length_a   1.000
_cell.length_b   1.000
_cell.length_c   1.000
_cell.angle_alpha   90.00
_cell.angle_beta   90.00
_cell.angle_gamma   90.00
#
_symmetry.space_group_name_H-M   'P 1'
#
loop_
_entity.id
_entity.type
_entity.pdbx_description
1 polymer ?
#
loop_
_entity_poly.entity_id
_entity_poly.type
_entity_poly.pdbx_seq_one_letter_code
_entity_poly.pdbx_strand_id
1 'polypeptide(L)'
;MLLTTTLRRAGTPLLAVLTALVLWVPWAGHAYAVPEFPDVARSALVWMKGQQQADGSFPGFGAGSTVDALLAIIAARQDPALYSRNGNTPVTFLESKAAELAKTPGGAGKLLIAVAALGRDGRSFGGVNLVDAIKASYNADTGQYGKDVIGHAFAVLGLRAAGEQVPDNAATFLARTQTPEGGWAFSGDTKAGSADTNTTAVVVQALVAVGADRTNPELLKKAVGYLTSQQNPDGGFPYQKGGEFGSESDVNSTAYVAQALLALGDYTTAGLARSFIRSMQNPDGAFRWKPSEPDDNAGATYQAIPPLLGATLVSPVGTEAVTPPASTGVQPGMPRTGDAGLALPPAMAAVSLLAVMALGTGLMLWRQARRLRADT
;
A
#
# COMPACT_ATOMS: atom_id res chain seq x y z
N MET A 1 28.30 -13.65 -94.67
CA MET A 1 29.73 -13.54 -94.38
C MET A 1 29.95 -12.24 -93.62
N LEU A 2 30.07 -12.27 -92.33
CA LEU A 2 30.71 -11.31 -91.48
C LEU A 2 30.28 -11.60 -90.05
N LEU A 3 31.21 -12.03 -89.23
CA LEU A 3 31.12 -12.24 -87.78
C LEU A 3 31.05 -10.85 -87.10
N THR A 4 30.14 -10.72 -86.14
CA THR A 4 30.18 -9.63 -85.15
C THR A 4 30.11 -10.23 -83.76
N THR A 5 31.24 -10.14 -83.06
CA THR A 5 31.48 -10.47 -81.66
C THR A 5 30.74 -9.48 -80.76
N THR A 6 29.85 -9.99 -79.96
CA THR A 6 29.18 -9.21 -78.93
C THR A 6 29.92 -9.35 -77.57
N LEU A 7 30.51 -8.21 -77.14
CA LEU A 7 31.05 -8.04 -75.78
C LEU A 7 29.90 -7.91 -74.78
N ARG A 8 29.81 -8.88 -73.87
CA ARG A 8 28.95 -8.78 -72.65
C ARG A 8 29.68 -7.86 -71.66
N ARG A 9 29.10 -6.71 -71.36
CA ARG A 9 29.45 -5.92 -70.22
C ARG A 9 28.58 -6.42 -69.06
N ALA A 10 29.24 -6.98 -68.00
CA ALA A 10 28.66 -7.28 -66.73
C ALA A 10 28.43 -5.97 -65.94
N GLY A 11 27.18 -5.59 -65.76
CA GLY A 11 26.80 -4.49 -64.87
C GLY A 11 26.54 -5.06 -63.47
N THR A 12 27.38 -4.69 -62.52
CA THR A 12 27.19 -4.93 -61.10
C THR A 12 26.08 -4.00 -60.59
N PRO A 13 25.02 -4.50 -59.94
CA PRO A 13 24.07 -3.61 -59.26
C PRO A 13 24.70 -3.10 -57.97
N LEU A 14 24.86 -1.79 -57.88
CA LEU A 14 25.17 -1.09 -56.65
C LEU A 14 23.94 -1.25 -55.71
N LEU A 15 24.07 -2.10 -54.72
CA LEU A 15 23.13 -2.19 -53.63
C LEU A 15 23.33 -0.96 -52.73
N ALA A 16 22.49 0.04 -52.86
CA ALA A 16 22.43 1.18 -51.93
C ALA A 16 21.84 0.69 -50.62
N VAL A 17 22.70 0.41 -49.64
CA VAL A 17 22.29 0.19 -48.24
C VAL A 17 21.95 1.55 -47.66
N LEU A 18 20.67 1.88 -47.66
CA LEU A 18 20.11 2.96 -46.84
C LEU A 18 20.14 2.51 -45.39
N THR A 19 21.22 2.80 -44.67
CA THR A 19 21.26 2.74 -43.23
C THR A 19 20.37 3.88 -42.69
N ALA A 20 19.12 3.55 -42.35
CA ALA A 20 18.26 4.42 -41.56
C ALA A 20 18.90 4.54 -40.17
N LEU A 21 19.60 5.64 -39.92
CA LEU A 21 19.99 6.08 -38.60
C LEU A 21 18.68 6.45 -37.88
N VAL A 22 18.08 5.51 -37.18
CA VAL A 22 17.05 5.81 -36.18
C VAL A 22 17.78 6.54 -35.06
N LEU A 23 17.74 7.89 -35.14
CA LEU A 23 18.08 8.73 -34.01
C LEU A 23 17.14 8.34 -32.86
N TRP A 24 17.61 7.45 -32.01
CA TRP A 24 17.03 7.19 -30.70
C TRP A 24 17.20 8.49 -29.91
N VAL A 25 16.25 9.41 -30.03
CA VAL A 25 16.12 10.53 -29.12
C VAL A 25 15.61 9.86 -27.84
N PRO A 26 16.43 9.75 -26.76
CA PRO A 26 15.86 9.37 -25.49
C PRO A 26 14.85 10.47 -25.17
N TRP A 27 13.59 10.10 -25.13
CA TRP A 27 12.60 10.91 -24.45
C TRP A 27 13.07 10.95 -22.99
N ALA A 28 13.89 11.94 -22.68
CA ALA A 28 14.09 12.40 -21.34
C ALA A 28 12.74 12.99 -20.90
N GLY A 29 11.77 12.10 -20.62
CA GLY A 29 10.68 12.47 -19.76
C GLY A 29 11.38 13.09 -18.56
N HIS A 30 11.12 14.36 -18.29
CA HIS A 30 11.54 14.98 -17.06
C HIS A 30 10.88 14.14 -15.98
N ALA A 31 11.62 13.17 -15.45
CA ALA A 31 11.26 12.56 -14.20
C ALA A 31 11.29 13.73 -13.22
N TYR A 32 10.13 14.30 -12.95
CA TYR A 32 9.97 15.17 -11.80
C TYR A 32 10.39 14.30 -10.62
N ALA A 33 11.60 14.57 -10.12
CA ALA A 33 12.08 13.91 -8.92
C ALA A 33 11.04 14.26 -7.84
N VAL A 34 10.27 13.27 -7.44
CA VAL A 34 9.32 13.45 -6.32
C VAL A 34 10.21 13.78 -5.13
N PRO A 35 10.04 14.94 -4.45
CA PRO A 35 10.84 15.23 -3.27
C PRO A 35 10.66 14.09 -2.28
N GLU A 36 11.70 13.36 -1.99
CA GLU A 36 11.66 12.31 -0.97
C GLU A 36 11.98 12.94 0.38
N PHE A 37 11.50 12.29 1.43
CA PHE A 37 11.68 12.77 2.79
C PHE A 37 12.47 11.75 3.62
N PRO A 38 13.72 11.42 3.23
CA PRO A 38 14.49 10.37 3.89
C PRO A 38 14.79 10.70 5.35
N ASP A 39 14.97 11.97 5.72
CA ASP A 39 15.22 12.36 7.11
C ASP A 39 13.96 12.20 7.98
N VAL A 40 12.79 12.54 7.43
CA VAL A 40 11.49 12.34 8.08
C VAL A 40 11.24 10.85 8.32
N ALA A 41 11.45 10.03 7.28
CA ALA A 41 11.33 8.57 7.39
C ALA A 41 12.35 7.98 8.36
N ARG A 42 13.59 8.50 8.39
CA ARG A 42 14.63 8.05 9.33
C ARG A 42 14.21 8.27 10.77
N SER A 43 13.69 9.44 11.11
CA SER A 43 13.21 9.75 12.47
C SER A 43 12.07 8.79 12.86
N ALA A 44 11.14 8.52 11.94
CA ALA A 44 10.05 7.59 12.18
C ALA A 44 10.55 6.14 12.38
N LEU A 45 11.53 5.70 11.60
CA LEU A 45 12.13 4.37 11.75
C LEU A 45 12.88 4.21 13.09
N VAL A 46 13.54 5.28 13.58
CA VAL A 46 14.17 5.29 14.89
C VAL A 46 13.11 5.12 15.99
N TRP A 47 12.06 5.94 15.94
CA TRP A 47 10.94 5.82 16.88
C TRP A 47 10.34 4.41 16.81
N MET A 48 10.03 3.93 15.61
CA MET A 48 9.45 2.60 15.38
C MET A 48 10.30 1.49 16.00
N LYS A 49 11.63 1.54 15.83
CA LYS A 49 12.55 0.56 16.41
C LYS A 49 12.46 0.52 17.94
N GLY A 50 12.24 1.66 18.59
CA GLY A 50 11.99 1.76 20.03
C GLY A 50 10.70 1.07 20.49
N GLN A 51 9.69 0.98 19.62
CA GLN A 51 8.39 0.37 19.94
C GLN A 51 8.35 -1.15 19.77
N GLN A 52 9.38 -1.76 19.18
CA GLN A 52 9.38 -3.20 18.94
C GLN A 52 9.21 -4.01 20.23
N GLN A 53 8.34 -5.01 20.20
CA GLN A 53 8.05 -5.88 21.33
C GLN A 53 9.05 -7.04 21.45
N ALA A 54 9.07 -7.71 22.60
CA ALA A 54 10.01 -8.80 22.90
C ALA A 54 9.86 -10.02 21.96
N ASP A 55 8.69 -10.21 21.37
CA ASP A 55 8.39 -11.27 20.40
C ASP A 55 8.72 -10.90 18.95
N GLY A 56 9.27 -9.71 18.72
CA GLY A 56 9.59 -9.19 17.40
C GLY A 56 8.47 -8.40 16.74
N SER A 57 7.27 -8.37 17.32
CA SER A 57 6.12 -7.63 16.81
C SER A 57 6.27 -6.12 16.98
N PHE A 58 5.40 -5.39 16.28
CA PHE A 58 5.17 -3.97 16.47
C PHE A 58 3.77 -3.71 16.98
N PRO A 59 3.58 -2.76 17.95
CA PRO A 59 2.28 -2.48 18.54
C PRO A 59 1.25 -2.01 17.52
N GLY A 60 -0.02 -2.31 17.81
CA GLY A 60 -1.17 -1.93 17.00
C GLY A 60 -2.24 -3.01 17.00
N PHE A 61 -2.94 -3.18 15.89
CA PHE A 61 -4.08 -4.08 15.80
C PHE A 61 -3.67 -5.45 15.24
N GLY A 62 -3.20 -6.33 16.11
CA GLY A 62 -2.81 -7.68 15.73
C GLY A 62 -1.60 -7.77 14.81
N ALA A 63 -1.41 -8.92 14.18
CA ALA A 63 -0.26 -9.20 13.31
C ALA A 63 -0.19 -8.27 12.07
N GLY A 64 -1.31 -7.73 11.63
CA GLY A 64 -1.38 -6.82 10.49
C GLY A 64 -0.55 -5.54 10.67
N SER A 65 -0.44 -5.02 11.90
CA SER A 65 0.40 -3.85 12.20
C SER A 65 1.88 -4.16 12.02
N THR A 66 2.31 -5.38 12.33
CA THR A 66 3.70 -5.80 12.06
C THR A 66 3.96 -5.97 10.56
N VAL A 67 2.94 -6.31 9.74
CA VAL A 67 3.08 -6.28 8.28
C VAL A 67 3.29 -4.83 7.79
N ASP A 68 2.55 -3.85 8.31
CA ASP A 68 2.76 -2.43 7.97
C ASP A 68 4.15 -1.94 8.37
N ALA A 69 4.60 -2.30 9.58
CA ALA A 69 5.95 -1.98 10.04
C ALA A 69 7.03 -2.64 9.16
N LEU A 70 6.82 -3.88 8.73
CA LEU A 70 7.74 -4.56 7.81
C LEU A 70 7.76 -3.88 6.43
N LEU A 71 6.61 -3.46 5.90
CA LEU A 71 6.55 -2.69 4.64
C LEU A 71 7.27 -1.34 4.77
N ALA A 72 7.20 -0.68 5.93
CA ALA A 72 7.96 0.53 6.20
C ALA A 72 9.48 0.30 6.18
N ILE A 73 9.95 -0.80 6.79
CA ILE A 73 11.36 -1.21 6.79
C ILE A 73 11.84 -1.52 5.35
N ILE A 74 11.02 -2.25 4.58
CA ILE A 74 11.28 -2.58 3.18
C ILE A 74 11.36 -1.31 2.33
N ALA A 75 10.40 -0.39 2.50
CA ALA A 75 10.38 0.88 1.79
C ALA A 75 11.66 1.69 2.03
N ALA A 76 12.22 1.62 3.23
CA ALA A 76 13.47 2.26 3.60
C ALA A 76 14.73 1.51 3.11
N ARG A 77 14.58 0.39 2.42
CA ARG A 77 15.66 -0.52 2.00
C ARG A 77 16.55 -0.97 3.16
N GLN A 78 15.96 -1.10 4.34
CA GLN A 78 16.68 -1.61 5.50
C GLN A 78 16.48 -3.11 5.66
N ASP A 79 17.50 -3.78 6.21
CA ASP A 79 17.41 -5.19 6.56
C ASP A 79 16.50 -5.36 7.79
N PRO A 80 15.39 -6.13 7.70
CA PRO A 80 14.54 -6.43 8.84
C PRO A 80 15.27 -7.09 10.02
N ALA A 81 16.42 -7.73 9.80
CA ALA A 81 17.24 -8.30 10.86
C ALA A 81 17.84 -7.24 11.80
N LEU A 82 17.94 -5.98 11.35
CA LEU A 82 18.35 -4.84 12.19
C LEU A 82 17.30 -4.48 13.25
N TYR A 83 16.08 -4.97 13.08
CA TYR A 83 14.95 -4.82 14.01
C TYR A 83 14.80 -6.14 14.78
N SER A 84 15.66 -6.33 15.79
CA SER A 84 15.65 -7.54 16.60
C SER A 84 15.53 -7.18 18.08
N ARG A 85 14.61 -7.84 18.78
CA ARG A 85 14.48 -7.78 20.22
C ARG A 85 14.45 -9.19 20.82
N ASN A 86 15.34 -9.49 21.74
CA ASN A 86 15.52 -10.85 22.31
C ASN A 86 15.72 -11.95 21.24
N GLY A 87 16.38 -11.61 20.13
CA GLY A 87 16.58 -12.53 19.00
C GLY A 87 15.39 -12.66 18.04
N ASN A 88 14.24 -12.05 18.37
CA ASN A 88 13.04 -12.09 17.53
C ASN A 88 13.01 -10.86 16.61
N THR A 89 12.72 -11.10 15.33
CA THR A 89 12.58 -10.08 14.28
C THR A 89 11.11 -9.96 13.85
N PRO A 90 10.70 -8.88 13.15
CA PRO A 90 9.37 -8.82 12.59
C PRO A 90 9.08 -9.96 11.61
N VAL A 91 10.11 -10.47 10.92
CA VAL A 91 9.95 -11.61 10.01
C VAL A 91 9.65 -12.90 10.79
N THR A 92 10.42 -13.21 11.84
CA THR A 92 10.16 -14.41 12.67
C THR A 92 8.82 -14.35 13.38
N PHE A 93 8.39 -13.16 13.84
CA PHE A 93 7.04 -12.96 14.36
C PHE A 93 5.98 -13.28 13.31
N LEU A 94 6.10 -12.70 12.10
CA LEU A 94 5.12 -12.89 11.03
C LEU A 94 5.12 -14.34 10.51
N GLU A 95 6.24 -15.06 10.53
CA GLU A 95 6.27 -16.50 10.27
C GLU A 95 5.40 -17.25 11.27
N SER A 96 5.47 -16.92 12.55
CA SER A 96 4.63 -17.52 13.59
C SER A 96 3.14 -17.19 13.45
N LYS A 97 2.81 -16.10 12.75
CA LYS A 97 1.45 -15.59 12.51
C LYS A 97 0.92 -15.85 11.10
N ALA A 98 1.70 -16.51 10.26
CA ALA A 98 1.33 -16.73 8.86
C ALA A 98 -0.03 -17.44 8.73
N ALA A 99 -0.27 -18.49 9.53
CA ALA A 99 -1.55 -19.21 9.53
C ALA A 99 -2.74 -18.35 10.01
N GLU A 100 -2.51 -17.40 10.90
CA GLU A 100 -3.55 -16.46 11.35
C GLU A 100 -3.89 -15.47 10.21
N LEU A 101 -2.89 -14.84 9.60
CA LEU A 101 -3.05 -13.89 8.50
C LEU A 101 -3.63 -14.55 7.24
N ALA A 102 -3.32 -15.83 7.01
CA ALA A 102 -3.84 -16.59 5.87
C ALA A 102 -5.32 -16.96 5.98
N LYS A 103 -5.99 -16.70 7.11
CA LYS A 103 -7.44 -16.94 7.26
C LYS A 103 -8.30 -16.03 6.38
N THR A 104 -7.76 -14.91 5.93
CA THR A 104 -8.43 -14.00 5.00
C THR A 104 -7.55 -13.73 3.78
N PRO A 105 -8.13 -13.58 2.57
CA PRO A 105 -7.35 -13.28 1.39
C PRO A 105 -6.65 -11.91 1.47
N GLY A 106 -7.26 -10.95 2.18
CA GLY A 106 -6.64 -9.65 2.42
C GLY A 106 -5.42 -9.73 3.33
N GLY A 107 -5.50 -10.49 4.42
CA GLY A 107 -4.38 -10.73 5.33
C GLY A 107 -3.22 -11.48 4.64
N ALA A 108 -3.56 -12.57 3.94
CA ALA A 108 -2.60 -13.33 3.16
C ALA A 108 -1.96 -12.47 2.04
N GLY A 109 -2.76 -11.69 1.33
CA GLY A 109 -2.30 -10.83 0.24
C GLY A 109 -1.35 -9.73 0.72
N LYS A 110 -1.71 -9.02 1.78
CA LYS A 110 -0.86 -7.98 2.37
C LYS A 110 0.47 -8.56 2.88
N LEU A 111 0.43 -9.71 3.55
CA LEU A 111 1.65 -10.42 3.96
C LEU A 111 2.48 -10.85 2.77
N LEU A 112 1.85 -11.38 1.71
CA LEU A 112 2.52 -11.87 0.51
C LEU A 112 3.26 -10.76 -0.24
N ILE A 113 2.74 -9.51 -0.24
CA ILE A 113 3.44 -8.33 -0.78
C ILE A 113 4.80 -8.16 -0.05
N ALA A 114 4.80 -8.17 1.27
CA ALA A 114 6.02 -8.01 2.06
C ALA A 114 6.99 -9.19 1.88
N VAL A 115 6.48 -10.42 1.87
CA VAL A 115 7.27 -11.66 1.67
C VAL A 115 7.96 -11.65 0.30
N ALA A 116 7.22 -11.30 -0.76
CA ALA A 116 7.76 -11.20 -2.12
C ALA A 116 8.81 -10.08 -2.24
N ALA A 117 8.58 -8.93 -1.60
CA ALA A 117 9.53 -7.83 -1.59
C ALA A 117 10.85 -8.16 -0.87
N LEU A 118 10.82 -9.10 0.08
CA LEU A 118 12.02 -9.66 0.73
C LEU A 118 12.71 -10.75 -0.13
N GLY A 119 12.18 -11.08 -1.31
CA GLY A 119 12.69 -12.17 -2.15
C GLY A 119 12.45 -13.55 -1.56
N ARG A 120 11.48 -13.70 -0.65
CA ARG A 120 11.15 -14.98 0.00
C ARG A 120 9.99 -15.69 -0.71
N ASP A 121 9.96 -17.00 -0.62
CA ASP A 121 8.87 -17.79 -1.20
C ASP A 121 7.62 -17.77 -0.32
N GLY A 122 6.57 -17.13 -0.84
CA GLY A 122 5.26 -17.08 -0.18
C GLY A 122 4.52 -18.41 -0.12
N ARG A 123 5.01 -19.47 -0.81
CA ARG A 123 4.43 -20.81 -0.75
C ARG A 123 4.88 -21.61 0.46
N SER A 124 5.86 -21.10 1.22
CA SER A 124 6.42 -21.81 2.38
C SER A 124 6.68 -20.88 3.57
N PHE A 125 6.12 -19.67 3.58
CA PHE A 125 6.37 -18.69 4.64
C PHE A 125 5.71 -19.10 5.96
N GLY A 126 6.52 -19.31 6.99
CA GLY A 126 6.03 -19.79 8.30
C GLY A 126 5.32 -21.16 8.21
N GLY A 127 5.68 -22.00 7.24
CA GLY A 127 5.02 -23.29 6.99
C GLY A 127 3.66 -23.18 6.30
N VAL A 128 3.28 -21.99 5.80
CA VAL A 128 2.00 -21.73 5.15
C VAL A 128 2.21 -21.37 3.68
N ASN A 129 1.39 -21.94 2.79
CA ASN A 129 1.31 -21.52 1.41
C ASN A 129 0.29 -20.37 1.28
N LEU A 130 0.79 -19.13 1.32
CA LEU A 130 -0.03 -17.92 1.21
C LEU A 130 -0.71 -17.80 -0.16
N VAL A 131 -0.05 -18.27 -1.22
CA VAL A 131 -0.59 -18.26 -2.59
C VAL A 131 -1.83 -19.14 -2.69
N ASP A 132 -1.73 -20.39 -2.18
CA ASP A 132 -2.86 -21.32 -2.21
C ASP A 132 -3.99 -20.85 -1.28
N ALA A 133 -3.68 -20.25 -0.12
CA ALA A 133 -4.67 -19.69 0.79
C ALA A 133 -5.49 -18.58 0.10
N ILE A 134 -4.85 -17.71 -0.68
CA ILE A 134 -5.55 -16.70 -1.48
C ILE A 134 -6.39 -17.37 -2.58
N LYS A 135 -5.80 -18.27 -3.37
CA LYS A 135 -6.49 -18.94 -4.49
C LYS A 135 -7.70 -19.75 -4.02
N ALA A 136 -7.63 -20.39 -2.86
CA ALA A 136 -8.75 -21.15 -2.28
C ALA A 136 -9.96 -20.27 -1.89
N SER A 137 -9.76 -18.96 -1.74
CA SER A 137 -10.84 -18.00 -1.43
C SER A 137 -11.53 -17.43 -2.67
N TYR A 138 -11.11 -17.82 -3.88
CA TYR A 138 -11.62 -17.30 -5.14
C TYR A 138 -12.98 -17.90 -5.48
N ASN A 139 -13.93 -17.03 -5.76
CA ASN A 139 -15.23 -17.41 -6.30
C ASN A 139 -15.24 -17.12 -7.81
N ALA A 140 -15.27 -18.17 -8.64
CA ALA A 140 -15.23 -18.05 -10.10
C ALA A 140 -16.45 -17.36 -10.70
N ASP A 141 -17.63 -17.50 -10.07
CA ASP A 141 -18.88 -16.92 -10.58
C ASP A 141 -18.89 -15.39 -10.40
N THR A 142 -18.36 -14.92 -9.28
CA THR A 142 -18.29 -13.48 -8.97
C THR A 142 -16.96 -12.85 -9.36
N GLY A 143 -15.90 -13.62 -9.55
CA GLY A 143 -14.53 -13.12 -9.73
C GLY A 143 -13.87 -12.58 -8.45
N GLN A 144 -14.49 -12.77 -7.28
CA GLN A 144 -14.05 -12.17 -6.03
C GLN A 144 -13.20 -13.12 -5.20
N TYR A 145 -12.14 -12.60 -4.58
CA TYR A 145 -11.44 -13.22 -3.45
C TYR A 145 -12.07 -12.74 -2.15
N GLY A 146 -12.52 -13.67 -1.32
CA GLY A 146 -13.08 -13.34 0.00
C GLY A 146 -14.46 -12.65 -0.05
N LYS A 147 -14.67 -11.69 0.87
CA LYS A 147 -15.99 -11.11 1.11
C LYS A 147 -16.06 -9.59 1.02
N ASP A 148 -14.93 -8.91 1.10
CA ASP A 148 -14.80 -7.45 1.05
C ASP A 148 -13.88 -7.02 -0.08
N VAL A 149 -14.05 -5.77 -0.53
CA VAL A 149 -13.36 -5.25 -1.72
C VAL A 149 -11.89 -4.97 -1.45
N ILE A 150 -11.56 -4.44 -0.27
CA ILE A 150 -10.16 -4.14 0.06
C ILE A 150 -9.34 -5.43 0.25
N GLY A 151 -9.94 -6.48 0.84
CA GLY A 151 -9.32 -7.79 0.97
C GLY A 151 -9.11 -8.46 -0.39
N HIS A 152 -10.08 -8.33 -1.30
CA HIS A 152 -9.92 -8.74 -2.69
C HIS A 152 -8.76 -8.01 -3.38
N ALA A 153 -8.66 -6.68 -3.22
CA ALA A 153 -7.59 -5.88 -3.82
C ALA A 153 -6.21 -6.27 -3.27
N PHE A 154 -6.07 -6.51 -1.95
CA PHE A 154 -4.83 -7.04 -1.37
C PHE A 154 -4.49 -8.44 -1.88
N ALA A 155 -5.49 -9.31 -2.09
CA ALA A 155 -5.27 -10.63 -2.70
C ALA A 155 -4.68 -10.52 -4.12
N VAL A 156 -5.25 -9.64 -4.95
CA VAL A 156 -4.75 -9.35 -6.31
C VAL A 156 -3.31 -8.83 -6.25
N LEU A 157 -3.03 -7.84 -5.39
CA LEU A 157 -1.69 -7.28 -5.21
C LEU A 157 -0.68 -8.34 -4.75
N GLY A 158 -1.04 -9.15 -3.75
CA GLY A 158 -0.17 -10.20 -3.23
C GLY A 158 0.16 -11.27 -4.27
N LEU A 159 -0.84 -11.73 -5.03
CA LEU A 159 -0.62 -12.69 -6.12
C LEU A 159 0.30 -12.10 -7.19
N ARG A 160 0.08 -10.84 -7.60
CA ARG A 160 0.94 -10.16 -8.58
C ARG A 160 2.37 -9.97 -8.06
N ALA A 161 2.54 -9.61 -6.79
CA ALA A 161 3.86 -9.50 -6.16
C ALA A 161 4.62 -10.84 -6.15
N ALA A 162 3.90 -11.96 -5.99
CA ALA A 162 4.46 -13.31 -6.06
C ALA A 162 4.65 -13.84 -7.50
N GLY A 163 4.39 -13.03 -8.53
CA GLY A 163 4.51 -13.44 -9.93
C GLY A 163 3.37 -14.35 -10.44
N GLU A 164 2.27 -14.45 -9.68
CA GLU A 164 1.14 -15.29 -10.03
C GLU A 164 0.22 -14.61 -11.07
N GLN A 165 -0.43 -15.45 -11.87
CA GLN A 165 -1.51 -15.00 -12.73
C GLN A 165 -2.79 -14.74 -11.90
N VAL A 166 -3.42 -13.61 -12.19
CA VAL A 166 -4.72 -13.24 -11.60
C VAL A 166 -5.79 -13.43 -12.69
N PRO A 167 -6.89 -14.14 -12.42
CA PRO A 167 -7.96 -14.30 -13.39
C PRO A 167 -8.55 -12.94 -13.84
N ASP A 168 -8.87 -12.80 -15.12
CA ASP A 168 -9.44 -11.55 -15.68
C ASP A 168 -10.74 -11.14 -14.97
N ASN A 169 -11.55 -12.13 -14.52
CA ASN A 169 -12.75 -11.86 -13.74
C ASN A 169 -12.48 -11.14 -12.41
N ALA A 170 -11.27 -11.23 -11.84
CA ALA A 170 -10.92 -10.50 -10.64
C ALA A 170 -10.84 -8.98 -10.89
N ALA A 171 -10.25 -8.55 -12.00
CA ALA A 171 -10.26 -7.16 -12.42
C ALA A 171 -11.67 -6.70 -12.84
N THR A 172 -12.44 -7.59 -13.51
CA THR A 172 -13.83 -7.33 -13.89
C THR A 172 -14.72 -7.15 -12.66
N PHE A 173 -14.50 -7.89 -11.58
CA PHE A 173 -15.20 -7.70 -10.32
C PHE A 173 -15.00 -6.27 -9.78
N LEU A 174 -13.77 -5.78 -9.77
CA LEU A 174 -13.48 -4.39 -9.35
C LEU A 174 -14.19 -3.38 -10.26
N ALA A 175 -14.18 -3.59 -11.57
CA ALA A 175 -14.85 -2.68 -12.50
C ALA A 175 -16.40 -2.62 -12.23
N ARG A 176 -17.01 -3.75 -11.88
CA ARG A 176 -18.47 -3.80 -11.59
C ARG A 176 -18.86 -3.22 -10.24
N THR A 177 -17.94 -3.17 -9.30
CA THR A 177 -18.18 -2.68 -7.94
C THR A 177 -17.79 -1.22 -7.74
N GLN A 178 -17.37 -0.52 -8.82
CA GLN A 178 -17.15 0.91 -8.78
C GLN A 178 -18.45 1.67 -8.58
N THR A 179 -18.47 2.61 -7.64
CA THR A 179 -19.64 3.48 -7.39
C THR A 179 -19.80 4.55 -8.49
N PRO A 180 -20.96 5.20 -8.61
CA PRO A 180 -21.18 6.25 -9.61
C PRO A 180 -20.18 7.38 -9.55
N GLU A 181 -19.71 7.75 -8.35
CA GLU A 181 -18.69 8.79 -8.12
C GLU A 181 -17.26 8.33 -8.42
N GLY A 182 -17.05 7.05 -8.71
CA GLY A 182 -15.76 6.51 -9.15
C GLY A 182 -14.93 5.82 -8.07
N GLY A 183 -15.35 5.80 -6.81
CA GLY A 183 -14.66 5.09 -5.73
C GLY A 183 -15.15 3.67 -5.52
N TRP A 184 -14.69 3.04 -4.44
CA TRP A 184 -15.14 1.73 -3.97
C TRP A 184 -15.46 1.76 -2.49
N ALA A 185 -16.52 1.06 -2.13
CA ALA A 185 -16.90 0.79 -0.75
C ALA A 185 -16.22 -0.48 -0.25
N PHE A 186 -15.84 -0.52 1.02
CA PHE A 186 -15.31 -1.71 1.68
C PHE A 186 -16.21 -2.94 1.48
N SER A 187 -17.52 -2.76 1.64
CA SER A 187 -18.53 -3.83 1.53
C SER A 187 -18.85 -4.26 0.10
N GLY A 188 -18.39 -3.51 -0.92
CA GLY A 188 -18.83 -3.68 -2.31
C GLY A 188 -20.19 -3.07 -2.61
N ASP A 189 -20.74 -2.22 -1.72
CA ASP A 189 -21.95 -1.45 -2.02
C ASP A 189 -21.64 -0.43 -3.13
N THR A 190 -22.44 -0.45 -4.18
CA THR A 190 -22.27 0.41 -5.36
C THR A 190 -23.15 1.67 -5.33
N LYS A 191 -23.80 1.95 -4.20
CA LYS A 191 -24.60 3.17 -4.07
C LYS A 191 -23.71 4.40 -3.98
N ALA A 192 -24.21 5.52 -4.51
CA ALA A 192 -23.56 6.81 -4.35
C ALA A 192 -23.36 7.13 -2.86
N GLY A 193 -22.17 7.64 -2.51
CA GLY A 193 -21.80 7.98 -1.14
C GLY A 193 -21.35 6.79 -0.28
N SER A 194 -21.25 5.58 -0.82
CA SER A 194 -20.75 4.40 -0.07
C SER A 194 -19.23 4.22 -0.14
N ALA A 195 -18.57 4.85 -1.11
CA ALA A 195 -17.14 4.71 -1.34
C ALA A 195 -16.30 5.35 -0.23
N ASP A 196 -15.14 4.76 0.05
CA ASP A 196 -14.13 5.31 0.95
C ASP A 196 -12.75 5.41 0.27
N THR A 197 -11.90 6.31 0.79
CA THR A 197 -10.59 6.59 0.19
C THR A 197 -9.60 5.44 0.33
N ASN A 198 -9.64 4.70 1.44
CA ASN A 198 -8.72 3.60 1.72
C ASN A 198 -8.97 2.44 0.77
N THR A 199 -10.22 1.98 0.68
CA THR A 199 -10.62 0.92 -0.25
C THR A 199 -10.31 1.35 -1.68
N THR A 200 -10.68 2.57 -2.07
CA THR A 200 -10.43 3.10 -3.42
C THR A 200 -8.93 3.11 -3.73
N ALA A 201 -8.08 3.58 -2.82
CA ALA A 201 -6.65 3.67 -3.04
C ALA A 201 -5.97 2.29 -3.19
N VAL A 202 -6.40 1.28 -2.42
CA VAL A 202 -5.87 -0.09 -2.56
C VAL A 202 -6.36 -0.73 -3.86
N VAL A 203 -7.63 -0.52 -4.23
CA VAL A 203 -8.18 -0.99 -5.52
C VAL A 203 -7.45 -0.37 -6.70
N VAL A 204 -7.18 0.93 -6.68
CA VAL A 204 -6.39 1.60 -7.74
C VAL A 204 -5.04 0.92 -7.91
N GLN A 205 -4.32 0.64 -6.83
CA GLN A 205 -3.02 -0.04 -6.90
C GLN A 205 -3.16 -1.48 -7.43
N ALA A 206 -4.21 -2.21 -7.04
CA ALA A 206 -4.49 -3.55 -7.57
C ALA A 206 -4.77 -3.53 -9.08
N LEU A 207 -5.54 -2.55 -9.55
CA LEU A 207 -5.82 -2.35 -10.98
C LEU A 207 -4.55 -1.99 -11.77
N VAL A 208 -3.67 -1.14 -11.23
CA VAL A 208 -2.36 -0.87 -11.83
C VAL A 208 -1.52 -2.14 -11.90
N ALA A 209 -1.49 -2.95 -10.85
CA ALA A 209 -0.71 -4.20 -10.81
C ALA A 209 -1.14 -5.23 -11.87
N VAL A 210 -2.40 -5.20 -12.32
CA VAL A 210 -2.91 -6.05 -13.41
C VAL A 210 -2.92 -5.35 -14.78
N GLY A 211 -2.41 -4.12 -14.89
CA GLY A 211 -2.28 -3.38 -16.15
C GLY A 211 -3.57 -2.72 -16.63
N ALA A 212 -4.53 -2.47 -15.73
CA ALA A 212 -5.79 -1.80 -16.08
C ALA A 212 -5.61 -0.33 -16.47
N ASP A 213 -4.49 0.29 -16.09
CA ASP A 213 -4.09 1.63 -16.55
C ASP A 213 -4.01 1.74 -18.08
N ARG A 214 -3.66 0.64 -18.75
CA ARG A 214 -3.57 0.54 -20.20
C ARG A 214 -4.82 -0.02 -20.87
N THR A 215 -5.51 -0.95 -20.20
CA THR A 215 -6.65 -1.69 -20.77
C THR A 215 -8.00 -1.05 -20.46
N ASN A 216 -8.14 -0.32 -19.37
CA ASN A 216 -9.35 0.37 -18.95
C ASN A 216 -9.06 1.72 -18.27
N PRO A 217 -8.48 2.71 -18.99
CA PRO A 217 -8.06 3.98 -18.41
C PRO A 217 -9.23 4.81 -17.84
N GLU A 218 -10.45 4.68 -18.38
CA GLU A 218 -11.61 5.42 -17.88
C GLU A 218 -12.03 4.98 -16.46
N LEU A 219 -11.84 3.71 -16.11
CA LEU A 219 -12.09 3.20 -14.77
C LEU A 219 -11.20 3.92 -13.75
N LEU A 220 -9.90 4.02 -14.06
CA LEU A 220 -8.92 4.69 -13.20
C LEU A 220 -9.09 6.21 -13.18
N LYS A 221 -9.45 6.82 -14.31
CA LYS A 221 -9.76 8.26 -14.38
C LYS A 221 -10.90 8.65 -13.44
N LYS A 222 -11.97 7.85 -13.37
CA LYS A 222 -13.07 8.05 -12.42
C LYS A 222 -12.57 7.90 -10.98
N ALA A 223 -11.72 6.89 -10.71
CA ALA A 223 -11.15 6.69 -9.37
C ALA A 223 -10.30 7.88 -8.92
N VAL A 224 -9.45 8.43 -9.80
CA VAL A 224 -8.69 9.65 -9.53
C VAL A 224 -9.63 10.82 -9.27
N GLY A 225 -10.70 10.98 -10.07
CA GLY A 225 -11.72 12.01 -9.84
C GLY A 225 -12.36 11.91 -8.45
N TYR A 226 -12.71 10.70 -8.03
CA TYR A 226 -13.22 10.47 -6.67
C TYR A 226 -12.17 10.84 -5.62
N LEU A 227 -10.94 10.30 -5.71
CA LEU A 227 -9.89 10.62 -4.74
C LEU A 227 -9.63 12.13 -4.66
N THR A 228 -9.50 12.81 -5.80
CA THR A 228 -9.30 14.27 -5.82
C THR A 228 -10.44 15.02 -5.16
N SER A 229 -11.70 14.56 -5.30
CA SER A 229 -12.85 15.17 -4.62
C SER A 229 -12.78 15.06 -3.09
N GLN A 230 -12.08 14.03 -2.61
CA GLN A 230 -11.88 13.79 -1.17
C GLN A 230 -10.69 14.56 -0.59
N GLN A 231 -9.83 15.17 -1.42
CA GLN A 231 -8.70 15.95 -0.91
C GLN A 231 -9.14 17.18 -0.17
N ASN A 232 -8.57 17.44 0.98
CA ASN A 232 -8.77 18.63 1.77
C ASN A 232 -7.78 19.75 1.39
N PRO A 233 -8.05 21.04 1.76
CA PRO A 233 -7.16 22.16 1.49
C PRO A 233 -5.75 22.01 2.10
N ASP A 234 -5.58 21.21 3.15
CA ASP A 234 -4.30 20.88 3.76
C ASP A 234 -3.47 19.86 2.96
N GLY A 235 -4.01 19.36 1.85
CA GLY A 235 -3.39 18.36 0.98
C GLY A 235 -3.63 16.91 1.42
N GLY A 236 -4.17 16.70 2.62
CA GLY A 236 -4.49 15.38 3.15
C GLY A 236 -5.86 14.85 2.69
N PHE A 237 -6.16 13.63 3.13
CA PHE A 237 -7.39 12.93 2.80
C PHE A 237 -8.03 12.37 4.06
N PRO A 238 -9.35 12.51 4.26
CA PRO A 238 -10.09 11.76 5.25
C PRO A 238 -10.40 10.36 4.75
N TYR A 239 -10.85 9.47 5.64
CA TYR A 239 -11.42 8.19 5.23
C TYR A 239 -12.60 8.37 4.26
N GLN A 240 -13.50 9.33 4.57
CA GLN A 240 -14.63 9.71 3.72
C GLN A 240 -15.16 11.07 4.19
N LYS A 241 -15.27 12.06 3.29
CA LYS A 241 -15.88 13.36 3.64
C LYS A 241 -17.35 13.17 4.01
N GLY A 242 -17.74 13.75 5.16
CA GLY A 242 -19.11 13.64 5.67
C GLY A 242 -19.48 12.26 6.21
N GLY A 243 -18.53 11.34 6.27
CA GLY A 243 -18.71 10.00 6.82
C GLY A 243 -18.67 9.96 8.36
N GLU A 244 -18.81 8.77 8.92
CA GLU A 244 -18.85 8.50 10.38
C GLU A 244 -17.58 8.97 11.11
N PHE A 245 -16.42 8.94 10.44
CA PHE A 245 -15.13 9.32 11.01
C PHE A 245 -14.78 10.80 10.83
N GLY A 246 -15.75 11.61 10.35
CA GLY A 246 -15.56 13.03 10.07
C GLY A 246 -14.88 13.29 8.72
N SER A 247 -14.61 14.58 8.47
CA SER A 247 -14.00 15.04 7.21
C SER A 247 -12.57 15.54 7.40
N GLU A 248 -12.00 15.39 8.59
CA GLU A 248 -10.62 15.80 8.88
C GLU A 248 -9.64 14.85 8.20
N SER A 249 -8.57 15.39 7.63
CA SER A 249 -7.51 14.60 7.03
C SER A 249 -6.84 13.71 8.07
N ASP A 250 -6.57 12.46 7.71
CA ASP A 250 -5.80 11.54 8.56
C ASP A 250 -4.61 10.93 7.81
N VAL A 251 -3.58 10.57 8.56
CA VAL A 251 -2.33 10.07 8.00
C VAL A 251 -2.51 8.72 7.30
N ASN A 252 -3.35 7.82 7.84
CA ASN A 252 -3.54 6.49 7.28
C ASN A 252 -4.21 6.56 5.91
N SER A 253 -5.33 7.29 5.82
CA SER A 253 -6.05 7.52 4.56
C SER A 253 -5.17 8.25 3.55
N THR A 254 -4.48 9.29 3.98
CA THR A 254 -3.57 10.05 3.12
C THR A 254 -2.42 9.21 2.61
N ALA A 255 -1.88 8.29 3.43
CA ALA A 255 -0.78 7.41 3.03
C ALA A 255 -1.21 6.40 1.95
N TYR A 256 -2.38 5.78 2.08
CA TYR A 256 -2.90 4.89 1.03
C TYR A 256 -3.16 5.63 -0.28
N VAL A 257 -3.77 6.84 -0.20
CA VAL A 257 -4.03 7.65 -1.40
C VAL A 257 -2.73 8.12 -2.04
N ALA A 258 -1.75 8.57 -1.26
CA ALA A 258 -0.44 8.97 -1.78
C ALA A 258 0.24 7.82 -2.55
N GLN A 259 0.19 6.59 -2.02
CA GLN A 259 0.71 5.41 -2.71
C GLN A 259 -0.03 5.12 -4.03
N ALA A 260 -1.36 5.25 -4.05
CA ALA A 260 -2.16 5.06 -5.26
C ALA A 260 -1.82 6.09 -6.34
N LEU A 261 -1.70 7.37 -5.96
CA LEU A 261 -1.31 8.45 -6.86
C LEU A 261 0.11 8.28 -7.41
N LEU A 262 1.06 7.87 -6.56
CA LEU A 262 2.42 7.50 -6.98
C LEU A 262 2.41 6.35 -7.99
N ALA A 263 1.61 5.30 -7.76
CA ALA A 263 1.49 4.16 -8.67
C ALA A 263 0.90 4.56 -10.03
N LEU A 264 0.09 5.60 -10.09
CA LEU A 264 -0.48 6.18 -11.32
C LEU A 264 0.44 7.22 -11.97
N GLY A 265 1.51 7.66 -11.31
CA GLY A 265 2.38 8.74 -11.80
C GLY A 265 1.82 10.14 -11.61
N ASP A 266 0.77 10.33 -10.80
CA ASP A 266 0.30 11.66 -10.39
C ASP A 266 1.15 12.19 -9.24
N TYR A 267 2.33 12.64 -9.57
CA TYR A 267 3.30 13.16 -8.61
C TYR A 267 2.89 14.50 -7.98
N THR A 268 2.04 15.27 -8.64
CA THR A 268 1.59 16.57 -8.15
C THR A 268 0.67 16.40 -6.95
N THR A 269 -0.40 15.64 -7.11
CA THR A 269 -1.36 15.38 -6.02
C THR A 269 -0.73 14.54 -4.92
N ALA A 270 0.10 13.54 -5.27
CA ALA A 270 0.89 12.77 -4.32
C ALA A 270 1.84 13.66 -3.51
N GLY A 271 2.43 14.70 -4.11
CA GLY A 271 3.30 15.66 -3.43
C GLY A 271 2.59 16.45 -2.35
N LEU A 272 1.35 16.88 -2.59
CA LEU A 272 0.50 17.54 -1.58
C LEU A 272 0.18 16.59 -0.42
N ALA A 273 -0.22 15.35 -0.73
CA ALA A 273 -0.50 14.32 0.26
C ALA A 273 0.73 14.02 1.15
N ARG A 274 1.90 13.89 0.55
CA ARG A 274 3.17 13.64 1.27
C ARG A 274 3.58 14.84 2.13
N SER A 275 3.30 16.06 1.67
CA SER A 275 3.53 17.28 2.46
C SER A 275 2.64 17.33 3.68
N PHE A 276 1.36 16.94 3.56
CA PHE A 276 0.47 16.76 4.71
C PHE A 276 1.03 15.71 5.67
N ILE A 277 1.36 14.50 5.19
CA ILE A 277 1.95 13.45 6.04
C ILE A 277 3.15 14.00 6.82
N ARG A 278 4.10 14.66 6.13
CA ARG A 278 5.28 15.25 6.77
C ARG A 278 4.90 16.22 7.89
N SER A 279 3.87 17.05 7.71
CA SER A 279 3.43 18.03 8.71
C SER A 279 2.86 17.39 9.97
N MET A 280 2.53 16.10 9.91
CA MET A 280 1.93 15.34 11.00
C MET A 280 2.97 14.63 11.89
N GLN A 281 4.28 14.82 11.61
CA GLN A 281 5.34 14.21 12.42
C GLN A 281 5.53 14.97 13.74
N ASN A 282 5.56 14.22 14.82
CA ASN A 282 5.89 14.71 16.17
C ASN A 282 7.42 14.84 16.35
N PRO A 283 7.88 15.63 17.33
CA PRO A 283 9.31 15.88 17.55
C PRO A 283 10.15 14.63 17.84
N ASP A 284 9.57 13.55 18.33
CA ASP A 284 10.22 12.27 18.61
C ASP A 284 10.34 11.35 17.38
N GLY A 285 9.70 11.74 16.26
CA GLY A 285 9.70 11.01 14.99
C GLY A 285 8.44 10.20 14.72
N ALA A 286 7.54 10.00 15.69
CA ALA A 286 6.24 9.40 15.45
C ALA A 286 5.35 10.27 14.58
N PHE A 287 4.29 9.69 14.06
CA PHE A 287 3.21 10.45 13.42
C PHE A 287 1.95 10.40 14.28
N ARG A 288 1.29 11.54 14.43
CA ARG A 288 -0.07 11.60 14.95
C ARG A 288 -1.05 11.16 13.86
N TRP A 289 -2.23 10.69 14.30
CA TRP A 289 -3.23 10.23 13.35
C TRP A 289 -3.91 11.38 12.61
N LYS A 290 -4.40 12.38 13.36
CA LYS A 290 -5.12 13.56 12.84
C LYS A 290 -4.57 14.84 13.45
N PRO A 291 -4.79 16.02 12.83
CA PRO A 291 -4.44 17.31 13.44
C PRO A 291 -5.05 17.49 14.84
N SER A 292 -6.30 17.06 15.04
CA SER A 292 -6.99 17.13 16.34
C SER A 292 -6.52 16.12 17.38
N GLU A 293 -5.73 15.11 16.99
CA GLU A 293 -5.22 14.05 17.87
C GLU A 293 -3.68 14.09 17.91
N PRO A 294 -3.07 14.85 18.85
CA PRO A 294 -1.64 15.12 18.83
C PRO A 294 -0.76 13.94 19.29
N ASP A 295 -1.36 12.90 19.86
CA ASP A 295 -0.62 11.76 20.40
C ASP A 295 0.02 10.91 19.30
N ASP A 296 1.11 10.23 19.65
CA ASP A 296 1.79 9.29 18.77
C ASP A 296 0.87 8.15 18.36
N ASN A 297 0.84 7.87 17.06
CA ASN A 297 0.05 6.77 16.53
C ASN A 297 0.94 5.79 15.76
N ALA A 298 1.04 4.58 16.28
CA ALA A 298 1.88 3.55 15.70
C ALA A 298 1.46 3.17 14.26
N GLY A 299 0.16 2.98 14.02
CA GLY A 299 -0.36 2.66 12.69
C GLY A 299 -0.11 3.79 11.68
N ALA A 300 -0.35 5.04 12.07
CA ALA A 300 -0.04 6.21 11.26
C ALA A 300 1.46 6.27 10.94
N THR A 301 2.32 6.00 11.93
CA THR A 301 3.77 6.03 11.74
C THR A 301 4.23 4.98 10.74
N TYR A 302 3.75 3.74 10.83
CA TYR A 302 4.16 2.69 9.88
C TYR A 302 3.68 2.99 8.46
N GLN A 303 2.45 3.44 8.31
CA GLN A 303 1.85 3.70 7.00
C GLN A 303 2.36 4.99 6.34
N ALA A 304 2.83 5.97 7.12
CA ALA A 304 3.44 7.19 6.61
C ALA A 304 4.74 6.96 5.83
N ILE A 305 5.58 6.01 6.29
CA ILE A 305 6.94 5.81 5.77
C ILE A 305 6.98 5.42 4.29
N PRO A 306 6.21 4.44 3.78
CA PRO A 306 6.29 4.03 2.39
C PRO A 306 6.08 5.18 1.39
N PRO A 307 4.98 5.95 1.42
CA PRO A 307 4.78 7.01 0.44
C PRO A 307 5.79 8.16 0.58
N LEU A 308 6.33 8.43 1.79
CA LEU A 308 7.40 9.42 1.98
C LEU A 308 8.69 9.03 1.25
N LEU A 309 8.92 7.74 1.02
CA LEU A 309 10.06 7.18 0.31
C LEU A 309 9.72 6.77 -1.14
N GLY A 310 8.60 7.20 -1.67
CA GLY A 310 8.18 6.87 -3.04
C GLY A 310 7.73 5.42 -3.23
N ALA A 311 7.59 4.63 -2.16
CA ALA A 311 7.12 3.25 -2.23
C ALA A 311 5.59 3.18 -2.34
N THR A 312 5.11 2.11 -2.97
CA THR A 312 3.69 1.78 -3.16
C THR A 312 3.46 0.30 -2.87
N LEU A 313 2.22 -0.15 -2.80
CA LEU A 313 1.94 -1.60 -2.69
C LEU A 313 2.30 -2.37 -3.97
N VAL A 314 2.36 -1.70 -5.12
CA VAL A 314 2.82 -2.29 -6.40
C VAL A 314 4.34 -2.40 -6.44
N SER A 315 5.04 -1.42 -5.86
CA SER A 315 6.50 -1.36 -5.74
C SER A 315 6.86 -0.98 -4.31
N PRO A 316 6.93 -1.96 -3.39
CA PRO A 316 7.06 -1.67 -1.96
C PRO A 316 8.47 -1.22 -1.53
N VAL A 317 9.45 -1.27 -2.43
CA VAL A 317 10.82 -0.78 -2.18
C VAL A 317 10.90 0.69 -2.56
N GLY A 318 11.31 1.55 -1.63
CA GLY A 318 11.49 2.98 -1.89
C GLY A 318 12.57 3.29 -2.91
N THR A 319 12.55 4.48 -3.48
CA THR A 319 13.52 4.90 -4.51
C THR A 319 14.88 5.19 -3.91
N GLU A 320 14.95 5.60 -2.63
CA GLU A 320 16.20 5.83 -1.91
C GLU A 320 16.35 4.96 -0.65
N ALA A 321 17.60 4.59 -0.34
CA ALA A 321 17.90 3.89 0.90
C ALA A 321 17.99 4.89 2.07
N VAL A 322 17.29 4.61 3.16
CA VAL A 322 17.44 5.36 4.40
C VAL A 322 18.52 4.70 5.24
N THR A 323 19.67 5.37 5.38
CA THR A 323 20.76 4.88 6.23
C THR A 323 20.31 4.89 7.68
N PRO A 324 20.41 3.76 8.42
CA PRO A 324 20.14 3.77 9.85
C PRO A 324 21.06 4.80 10.52
N PRO A 325 20.59 5.54 11.55
CA PRO A 325 21.49 6.37 12.33
C PRO A 325 22.58 5.47 12.90
N ALA A 326 23.85 5.96 12.88
CA ALA A 326 24.93 5.28 13.53
C ALA A 326 24.48 4.96 14.96
N SER A 327 24.71 3.74 15.43
CA SER A 327 24.39 3.34 16.80
C SER A 327 25.32 4.11 17.75
N THR A 328 24.94 5.34 18.05
CA THR A 328 25.44 6.00 19.25
C THR A 328 24.85 5.22 20.41
N GLY A 329 25.65 4.57 21.22
CA GLY A 329 25.22 3.71 22.33
C GLY A 329 24.47 4.44 23.47
N VAL A 330 23.73 5.49 23.12
CA VAL A 330 22.76 6.16 23.98
C VAL A 330 21.40 5.60 23.58
N GLN A 331 20.92 4.64 24.35
CA GLN A 331 19.49 4.32 24.32
C GLN A 331 18.74 5.65 24.52
N PRO A 332 17.81 6.05 23.61
CA PRO A 332 16.84 7.06 23.95
C PRO A 332 16.16 6.59 25.22
N GLY A 333 16.19 7.41 26.27
CA GLY A 333 15.53 7.07 27.53
C GLY A 333 14.09 6.67 27.19
N MET A 334 13.68 5.47 27.62
CA MET A 334 12.28 5.10 27.55
C MET A 334 11.47 6.28 28.11
N PRO A 335 10.35 6.69 27.44
CA PRO A 335 9.40 7.51 28.14
C PRO A 335 9.10 6.79 29.46
N ARG A 336 9.49 7.38 30.57
CA ARG A 336 9.03 6.89 31.89
C ARG A 336 7.51 6.93 31.79
N THR A 337 6.89 5.76 31.75
CA THR A 337 5.50 5.62 32.17
C THR A 337 5.47 6.11 33.60
N GLY A 338 5.29 7.42 33.75
CA GLY A 338 4.99 8.03 35.03
C GLY A 338 3.68 7.42 35.48
N ASP A 339 3.67 6.92 36.70
CA ASP A 339 2.48 6.59 37.46
C ASP A 339 1.46 7.74 37.38
N ALA A 340 0.61 7.71 36.38
CA ALA A 340 -0.66 8.39 36.36
C ALA A 340 -1.64 7.36 35.84
N GLY A 341 -2.22 6.62 36.76
CA GLY A 341 -3.40 5.79 36.56
C GLY A 341 -4.56 6.65 36.06
N LEU A 342 -4.57 6.98 34.79
CA LEU A 342 -5.74 7.45 34.07
C LEU A 342 -6.30 6.25 33.32
N ALA A 343 -7.25 5.60 33.96
CA ALA A 343 -8.16 4.71 33.26
C ALA A 343 -8.83 5.51 32.16
N LEU A 344 -8.51 5.22 30.90
CA LEU A 344 -9.20 5.77 29.75
C LEU A 344 -10.68 5.39 29.86
N PRO A 345 -11.61 6.34 29.66
CA PRO A 345 -13.02 5.98 29.61
C PRO A 345 -13.26 5.00 28.47
N PRO A 346 -14.12 3.98 28.65
CA PRO A 346 -14.32 2.90 27.67
C PRO A 346 -14.79 3.36 26.28
N ALA A 347 -15.23 4.59 26.13
CA ALA A 347 -15.62 5.18 24.87
C ALA A 347 -14.42 5.51 23.92
N MET A 348 -13.23 5.85 24.46
CA MET A 348 -12.06 6.18 23.64
C MET A 348 -11.34 4.94 23.09
N ALA A 349 -11.39 3.82 23.82
CA ALA A 349 -10.87 2.54 23.31
C ALA A 349 -11.65 2.03 22.08
N ALA A 350 -12.93 2.36 21.98
CA ALA A 350 -13.77 1.95 20.85
C ALA A 350 -13.48 2.72 19.55
N VAL A 351 -13.10 3.99 19.64
CA VAL A 351 -12.83 4.83 18.44
C VAL A 351 -11.51 4.41 17.78
N SER A 352 -10.49 4.13 18.56
CA SER A 352 -9.22 3.61 18.03
C SER A 352 -9.37 2.20 17.43
N LEU A 353 -10.29 1.38 17.95
CA LEU A 353 -10.56 0.03 17.45
C LEU A 353 -11.20 0.04 16.05
N LEU A 354 -12.05 1.03 15.75
CA LEU A 354 -12.84 1.08 14.51
C LEU A 354 -12.02 1.49 13.27
N ALA A 355 -11.04 2.37 13.41
CA ALA A 355 -10.21 2.81 12.30
C ALA A 355 -9.32 1.69 11.70
N VAL A 356 -9.08 0.63 12.45
CA VAL A 356 -8.23 -0.50 12.04
C VAL A 356 -9.03 -1.79 11.81
N MET A 357 -10.20 -1.93 12.39
CA MET A 357 -11.08 -3.07 12.10
C MET A 357 -11.69 -3.01 10.67
N ALA A 358 -11.52 -1.93 9.93
CA ALA A 358 -11.76 -1.89 8.50
C ALA A 358 -10.86 -2.88 7.71
N LEU A 359 -9.87 -3.48 8.34
CA LEU A 359 -8.99 -4.49 7.75
C LEU A 359 -9.30 -5.93 8.18
N GLY A 360 -10.35 -6.17 8.95
CA GLY A 360 -10.72 -7.53 9.32
C GLY A 360 -12.00 -7.60 10.17
N THR A 361 -13.05 -8.14 9.60
CA THR A 361 -14.23 -8.78 10.25
C THR A 361 -15.03 -8.03 11.33
N GLY A 362 -14.60 -6.85 11.83
CA GLY A 362 -15.24 -6.17 12.96
C GLY A 362 -16.57 -5.46 12.64
N LEU A 363 -16.74 -4.97 11.41
CA LEU A 363 -17.92 -4.16 11.04
C LEU A 363 -19.24 -4.98 11.05
N MET A 364 -19.18 -6.28 10.79
CA MET A 364 -20.39 -7.15 10.82
C MET A 364 -20.90 -7.41 12.22
N LEU A 365 -20.02 -7.59 13.21
CA LEU A 365 -20.42 -7.89 14.59
C LEU A 365 -21.05 -6.67 15.27
N TRP A 366 -20.63 -5.47 14.95
CA TRP A 366 -21.18 -4.24 15.52
C TRP A 366 -22.58 -3.91 14.97
N ARG A 367 -22.84 -4.13 13.66
CA ARG A 367 -24.18 -3.97 13.07
C ARG A 367 -25.19 -4.97 13.65
N GLN A 368 -24.73 -6.17 13.97
CA GLN A 368 -25.59 -7.20 14.58
C GLN A 368 -25.91 -6.86 16.04
N ALA A 369 -24.97 -6.29 16.79
CA ALA A 369 -25.17 -5.85 18.18
C ALA A 369 -26.14 -4.64 18.29
N ARG A 370 -26.15 -3.73 17.30
CA ARG A 370 -27.09 -2.59 17.26
C ARG A 370 -28.52 -3.03 16.94
N ARG A 371 -28.72 -4.03 16.07
CA ARG A 371 -30.07 -4.55 15.79
C ARG A 371 -30.71 -5.22 17.00
N LEU A 372 -29.91 -5.91 17.83
CA LEU A 372 -30.39 -6.55 19.05
C LEU A 372 -30.72 -5.56 20.20
N ARG A 373 -30.25 -4.31 20.12
CA ARG A 373 -30.61 -3.27 21.11
C ARG A 373 -31.77 -2.36 20.69
N ALA A 374 -32.22 -2.45 19.44
CA ALA A 374 -33.36 -1.70 18.95
C ALA A 374 -34.69 -2.47 19.12
N ASP A 375 -34.61 -3.77 19.45
CA ASP A 375 -35.76 -4.64 19.64
C ASP A 375 -35.99 -5.00 21.14
N THR A 376 -35.33 -4.28 22.08
CA THR A 376 -35.61 -4.28 23.52
C THR A 376 -35.95 -2.87 23.99
#